data_955b8d50906c45861041405ab27ae447
#
_entry.id   955b8d50906c45861041405ab27ae447
#
_cell.length_a   1.000
_cell.length_b   1.000
_cell.length_c   1.000
_cell.angle_alpha   90.00
_cell.angle_beta   90.00
_cell.angle_gamma   90.00
#
_symmetry.space_group_name_H-M   'P 1'
#
loop_
_entity.id
_entity.type
_entity.pdbx_description
1 polymer ?
#
loop_
_entity_poly.entity_id
_entity_poly.type
_entity_poly.pdbx_seq_one_letter_code
_entity_poly.pdbx_strand_id
1 'polypeptide(L)'
;MTLNTFKSVFFSALFMAISFGGYASENQENENDKEFNAKEMIMHHVKDAHEFHVVDWNGKPISIALPIILWTDQGLVTFMSSEFHHDDSGTHIVEKDGLKFVKYHEKIYQLDANEQAVAFDDEHHPINASKPADFSITKNVLMMWVSVAVLLLVFISTARVYKKSSNKIPTGIAGFMEPLIVFVRDEIAKPMIGDHKYKKYMPYLLTIFFFIWLNNIFGLIPIVNGANVSGNIAFTLTLAVFTFLVTTFSGNKNYWKHIFWMPGVPVPMKIFLMPIEIVGMFVKPISLMIRLFANITAGHIIILALMSLIFIFETIAVAPVSVAFSLFIGLIEIVVTAIQAYIFTVLSALYIGMATEEAHH
;
A
#
# COMPACT_ATOMS: atom_id res chain seq x y z
N MET A 1 -9.44 -32.54 -5.34
CA MET A 1 -10.16 -31.26 -5.33
C MET A 1 -11.64 -31.56 -5.38
N THR A 2 -12.42 -31.29 -4.34
CA THR A 2 -13.84 -31.66 -4.29
C THR A 2 -14.66 -30.69 -5.15
N LEU A 3 -15.78 -31.19 -5.70
CA LEU A 3 -16.72 -30.41 -6.55
C LEU A 3 -17.16 -29.10 -5.87
N ASN A 4 -17.22 -29.07 -4.54
CA ASN A 4 -17.55 -27.89 -3.76
C ASN A 4 -16.42 -26.84 -3.77
N THR A 5 -15.16 -27.27 -3.78
CA THR A 5 -13.99 -26.37 -3.88
C THR A 5 -13.92 -25.72 -5.26
N PHE A 6 -14.23 -26.49 -6.33
CA PHE A 6 -14.31 -25.97 -7.70
C PHE A 6 -15.44 -24.95 -7.86
N LYS A 7 -16.64 -25.24 -7.31
CA LYS A 7 -17.75 -24.26 -7.31
C LYS A 7 -17.39 -22.99 -6.56
N SER A 8 -16.75 -23.07 -5.39
CA SER A 8 -16.35 -21.90 -4.62
C SER A 8 -15.35 -21.02 -5.38
N VAL A 9 -14.34 -21.63 -6.00
CA VAL A 9 -13.34 -20.91 -6.82
C VAL A 9 -14.00 -20.30 -8.06
N PHE A 10 -14.89 -21.03 -8.73
CA PHE A 10 -15.64 -20.54 -9.90
C PHE A 10 -16.55 -19.37 -9.53
N PHE A 11 -17.30 -19.47 -8.43
CA PHE A 11 -18.16 -18.36 -7.95
C PHE A 11 -17.33 -17.14 -7.51
N SER A 12 -16.16 -17.34 -6.90
CA SER A 12 -15.27 -16.23 -6.55
C SER A 12 -14.69 -15.54 -7.79
N ALA A 13 -14.31 -16.32 -8.82
CA ALA A 13 -13.84 -15.79 -10.09
C ALA A 13 -14.94 -15.07 -10.87
N LEU A 14 -16.17 -15.63 -10.87
CA LEU A 14 -17.34 -15.01 -11.49
C LEU A 14 -17.73 -13.71 -10.77
N PHE A 15 -17.66 -13.70 -9.44
CA PHE A 15 -17.92 -12.51 -8.64
C PHE A 15 -16.86 -11.41 -8.88
N MET A 16 -15.59 -11.82 -9.03
CA MET A 16 -14.50 -10.91 -9.42
C MET A 16 -14.72 -10.31 -10.82
N ALA A 17 -15.16 -11.14 -11.80
CA ALA A 17 -15.47 -10.68 -13.15
C ALA A 17 -16.68 -9.71 -13.19
N ILE A 18 -17.72 -9.97 -12.37
CA ILE A 18 -18.89 -9.10 -12.27
C ILE A 18 -18.52 -7.75 -11.61
N SER A 19 -17.63 -7.75 -10.64
CA SER A 19 -17.16 -6.52 -10.00
C SER A 19 -16.36 -5.63 -10.97
N PHE A 20 -15.61 -6.24 -11.92
CA PHE A 20 -14.96 -5.49 -13.01
C PHE A 20 -15.94 -5.01 -14.09
N GLY A 21 -17.04 -5.71 -14.31
CA GLY A 21 -18.09 -5.29 -15.25
C GLY A 21 -18.83 -4.03 -14.81
N GLY A 22 -18.89 -3.73 -13.52
CA GLY A 22 -19.46 -2.50 -12.96
C GLY A 22 -18.68 -1.23 -13.36
N TYR A 23 -17.36 -1.34 -13.53
CA TYR A 23 -16.50 -0.22 -13.95
C TYR A 23 -16.67 0.16 -15.42
N ALA A 24 -17.23 -0.74 -16.27
CA ALA A 24 -17.46 -0.46 -17.68
C ALA A 24 -18.67 0.45 -17.93
N SER A 25 -19.51 0.68 -16.91
CA SER A 25 -20.75 1.48 -17.02
C SER A 25 -20.57 2.97 -16.70
N GLU A 26 -19.42 3.39 -16.17
CA GLU A 26 -19.23 4.74 -15.64
C GLU A 26 -18.97 5.82 -16.71
N ASN A 27 -18.78 5.44 -17.99
CA ASN A 27 -18.43 6.36 -19.09
C ASN A 27 -19.53 6.56 -20.14
N GLN A 28 -20.81 6.41 -19.80
CA GLN A 28 -21.92 6.72 -20.73
C GLN A 28 -22.79 7.86 -20.25
N GLU A 29 -22.24 9.02 -19.93
CA GLU A 29 -23.00 10.28 -20.01
C GLU A 29 -22.14 11.37 -20.65
N ASN A 30 -22.44 11.64 -21.93
CA ASN A 30 -22.16 12.87 -22.69
C ASN A 30 -20.70 13.33 -22.81
N GLU A 31 -19.87 12.64 -23.60
CA GLU A 31 -18.86 13.34 -24.38
C GLU A 31 -18.73 12.70 -25.78
N ASN A 32 -19.21 13.43 -26.78
CA ASN A 32 -18.90 13.16 -28.18
C ASN A 32 -17.37 13.18 -28.36
N ASP A 33 -16.81 12.09 -28.93
CA ASP A 33 -15.50 11.99 -29.55
C ASP A 33 -14.23 12.10 -28.66
N LYS A 34 -14.24 11.70 -27.40
CA LYS A 34 -12.93 11.44 -26.72
C LYS A 34 -12.53 9.98 -26.89
N GLU A 35 -11.47 9.75 -27.65
CA GLU A 35 -10.76 8.47 -27.77
C GLU A 35 -10.46 7.92 -26.36
N PHE A 36 -10.77 6.63 -26.10
CA PHE A 36 -10.53 6.00 -24.80
C PHE A 36 -9.04 6.09 -24.40
N ASN A 37 -8.76 6.80 -23.32
CA ASN A 37 -7.41 6.98 -22.79
C ASN A 37 -7.09 5.99 -21.67
N ALA A 38 -6.53 4.84 -22.03
CA ALA A 38 -6.14 3.80 -21.07
C ALA A 38 -5.16 4.30 -20.01
N LYS A 39 -4.24 5.21 -20.35
CA LYS A 39 -3.27 5.78 -19.40
C LYS A 39 -3.98 6.57 -18.30
N GLU A 40 -4.94 7.40 -18.67
CA GLU A 40 -5.68 8.21 -17.71
C GLU A 40 -6.53 7.34 -16.78
N MET A 41 -7.23 6.35 -17.31
CA MET A 41 -7.98 5.37 -16.53
C MET A 41 -7.10 4.63 -15.53
N ILE A 42 -5.96 4.10 -15.96
CA ILE A 42 -5.02 3.37 -15.09
C ILE A 42 -4.49 4.30 -14.00
N MET A 43 -4.07 5.52 -14.37
CA MET A 43 -3.52 6.47 -13.42
C MET A 43 -4.54 6.93 -12.39
N HIS A 44 -5.80 7.10 -12.76
CA HIS A 44 -6.90 7.44 -11.84
C HIS A 44 -7.11 6.33 -10.80
N HIS A 45 -7.10 5.06 -11.22
CA HIS A 45 -7.29 3.93 -10.31
C HIS A 45 -6.13 3.70 -9.33
N VAL A 46 -4.90 3.98 -9.76
CA VAL A 46 -3.69 3.77 -8.94
C VAL A 46 -3.47 4.91 -7.93
N LYS A 47 -3.99 6.12 -8.19
CA LYS A 47 -3.86 7.27 -7.29
C LYS A 47 -4.62 7.09 -5.98
N ASP A 48 -4.14 7.78 -4.96
CA ASP A 48 -4.78 7.85 -3.65
C ASP A 48 -5.88 8.92 -3.66
N ALA A 49 -7.12 8.50 -3.52
CA ALA A 49 -8.29 9.36 -3.65
C ALA A 49 -8.74 9.93 -2.29
N HIS A 50 -9.32 11.14 -2.32
CA HIS A 50 -9.94 11.79 -1.15
C HIS A 50 -11.38 11.33 -0.91
N GLU A 51 -11.86 10.38 -1.70
CA GLU A 51 -13.16 9.74 -1.56
C GLU A 51 -13.01 8.23 -1.58
N PHE A 52 -13.85 7.55 -0.82
CA PHE A 52 -13.93 6.10 -0.85
C PHE A 52 -15.17 5.69 -1.62
N HIS A 53 -15.00 5.40 -2.90
CA HIS A 53 -16.07 4.87 -3.75
C HIS A 53 -16.42 3.45 -3.33
N VAL A 54 -17.69 3.14 -3.13
CA VAL A 54 -18.15 1.81 -2.69
C VAL A 54 -18.76 1.03 -3.85
N VAL A 55 -19.73 1.62 -4.54
CA VAL A 55 -20.48 0.98 -5.64
C VAL A 55 -21.30 2.02 -6.41
N ASP A 56 -21.52 1.76 -7.69
CA ASP A 56 -22.49 2.50 -8.48
C ASP A 56 -23.86 1.85 -8.39
N TRP A 57 -24.85 2.59 -7.89
CA TRP A 57 -26.24 2.13 -7.78
C TRP A 57 -27.14 3.01 -8.64
N ASN A 58 -27.79 2.40 -9.66
CA ASN A 58 -28.64 3.11 -10.60
C ASN A 58 -27.99 4.33 -11.29
N GLY A 59 -26.70 4.20 -11.68
CA GLY A 59 -25.97 5.29 -12.33
C GLY A 59 -25.57 6.44 -11.40
N LYS A 60 -25.65 6.26 -10.07
CA LYS A 60 -25.16 7.21 -9.07
C LYS A 60 -24.04 6.58 -8.26
N PRO A 61 -22.87 7.22 -8.16
CA PRO A 61 -21.80 6.73 -7.33
C PRO A 61 -22.16 6.84 -5.84
N ILE A 62 -22.12 5.72 -5.13
CA ILE A 62 -22.20 5.72 -3.68
C ILE A 62 -20.77 5.76 -3.16
N SER A 63 -20.35 6.92 -2.70
CA SER A 63 -19.03 7.14 -2.10
C SER A 63 -19.15 7.59 -0.65
N ILE A 64 -18.16 7.23 0.16
CA ILE A 64 -17.99 7.74 1.51
C ILE A 64 -17.08 8.96 1.41
N ALA A 65 -17.61 10.14 1.70
CA ALA A 65 -16.83 11.36 1.77
C ALA A 65 -15.83 11.27 2.93
N LEU A 66 -14.59 11.60 2.66
CA LEU A 66 -13.52 11.60 3.65
C LEU A 66 -13.17 13.03 4.08
N PRO A 67 -12.74 13.24 5.34
CA PRO A 67 -12.37 14.57 5.82
C PRO A 67 -11.08 15.05 5.17
N ILE A 68 -11.12 16.24 4.62
CA ILE A 68 -10.00 16.98 4.07
C ILE A 68 -9.45 17.87 5.16
N ILE A 69 -8.13 17.85 5.35
CA ILE A 69 -7.41 18.59 6.37
C ILE A 69 -6.21 19.25 5.71
N LEU A 70 -6.27 20.55 5.52
CA LEU A 70 -5.24 21.32 4.82
C LEU A 70 -4.58 22.30 5.77
N TRP A 71 -3.26 22.36 5.71
CA TRP A 71 -2.50 23.42 6.39
C TRP A 71 -2.13 24.49 5.38
N THR A 72 -2.77 25.65 5.53
CA THR A 72 -2.60 26.82 4.68
C THR A 72 -1.81 27.92 5.42
N ASP A 73 -1.45 28.98 4.71
CA ASP A 73 -0.79 30.15 5.33
C ASP A 73 -1.68 30.87 6.35
N GLN A 74 -3.01 30.68 6.26
CA GLN A 74 -3.99 31.23 7.22
C GLN A 74 -4.32 30.28 8.38
N GLY A 75 -3.76 29.07 8.39
CA GLY A 75 -3.97 28.08 9.42
C GLY A 75 -4.59 26.78 8.90
N LEU A 76 -5.17 26.00 9.81
CA LEU A 76 -5.77 24.72 9.51
C LEU A 76 -7.19 24.90 8.97
N VAL A 77 -7.46 24.39 7.77
CA VAL A 77 -8.79 24.37 7.13
C VAL A 77 -9.26 22.94 7.01
N THR A 78 -10.52 22.68 7.41
CA THR A 78 -11.10 21.34 7.35
C THR A 78 -12.49 21.37 6.74
N PHE A 79 -12.76 20.41 5.84
CA PHE A 79 -14.07 20.22 5.22
C PHE A 79 -14.20 18.79 4.69
N MET A 80 -15.36 18.42 4.14
CA MET A 80 -15.57 17.06 3.62
C MET A 80 -15.34 17.02 2.12
N SER A 81 -14.81 15.91 1.60
CA SER A 81 -14.57 15.72 0.16
C SER A 81 -15.85 15.80 -0.69
N SER A 82 -17.02 15.54 -0.10
CA SER A 82 -18.31 15.70 -0.76
C SER A 82 -18.59 17.11 -1.26
N GLU A 83 -17.91 18.13 -0.74
CA GLU A 83 -18.07 19.51 -1.18
C GLU A 83 -17.49 19.75 -2.58
N PHE A 84 -16.61 18.87 -3.06
CA PHE A 84 -16.13 18.88 -4.45
C PHE A 84 -17.13 18.25 -5.45
N HIS A 85 -18.25 17.68 -5.00
CA HIS A 85 -19.27 17.07 -5.85
C HIS A 85 -18.71 16.04 -6.86
N HIS A 86 -17.73 15.26 -6.44
CA HIS A 86 -16.97 14.27 -7.25
C HIS A 86 -16.16 14.88 -8.41
N ASP A 87 -16.02 16.21 -8.47
CA ASP A 87 -15.16 16.85 -9.48
C ASP A 87 -13.67 16.57 -9.18
N ASP A 88 -12.95 16.08 -10.18
CA ASP A 88 -11.50 15.88 -10.19
C ASP A 88 -10.81 16.58 -11.37
N SER A 89 -11.60 17.40 -12.10
CA SER A 89 -11.14 18.17 -13.26
C SER A 89 -10.65 19.57 -12.90
N GLY A 90 -10.85 20.01 -11.65
CA GLY A 90 -10.48 21.35 -11.19
C GLY A 90 -11.47 22.44 -11.57
N THR A 91 -12.70 22.07 -11.95
CA THR A 91 -13.75 23.03 -12.35
C THR A 91 -14.59 23.48 -11.17
N HIS A 92 -14.77 22.64 -10.15
CA HIS A 92 -15.56 22.97 -8.98
C HIS A 92 -14.72 23.62 -7.88
N ILE A 93 -15.10 24.84 -7.48
CA ILE A 93 -14.41 25.60 -6.44
C ILE A 93 -15.15 25.46 -5.11
N VAL A 94 -14.45 25.06 -4.08
CA VAL A 94 -14.92 25.03 -2.69
C VAL A 94 -14.37 26.24 -1.96
N GLU A 95 -15.24 27.07 -1.39
CA GLU A 95 -14.85 28.23 -0.58
C GLU A 95 -14.97 27.91 0.90
N LYS A 96 -13.83 28.02 1.64
CA LYS A 96 -13.74 27.81 3.09
C LYS A 96 -12.82 28.85 3.71
N ASP A 97 -13.28 29.45 4.79
CA ASP A 97 -12.52 30.45 5.57
C ASP A 97 -11.95 31.60 4.71
N GLY A 98 -12.67 31.96 3.62
CA GLY A 98 -12.24 32.97 2.67
C GLY A 98 -11.15 32.54 1.67
N LEU A 99 -10.81 31.24 1.67
CA LEU A 99 -9.92 30.61 0.71
C LEU A 99 -10.71 29.77 -0.29
N LYS A 100 -10.18 29.65 -1.51
CA LYS A 100 -10.76 28.88 -2.59
C LYS A 100 -9.92 27.63 -2.85
N PHE A 101 -10.56 26.48 -2.89
CA PHE A 101 -9.90 25.19 -3.13
C PHE A 101 -10.49 24.50 -4.35
N VAL A 102 -9.66 23.81 -5.11
CA VAL A 102 -10.04 22.96 -6.23
C VAL A 102 -9.34 21.62 -6.13
N LYS A 103 -10.00 20.57 -6.59
CA LYS A 103 -9.40 19.24 -6.69
C LYS A 103 -9.08 18.93 -8.16
N TYR A 104 -7.81 18.59 -8.43
CA TYR A 104 -7.36 18.21 -9.77
C TYR A 104 -6.43 17.02 -9.71
N HIS A 105 -6.79 15.94 -10.40
CA HIS A 105 -6.06 14.68 -10.40
C HIS A 105 -5.73 14.15 -8.99
N GLU A 106 -6.75 14.13 -8.13
CA GLU A 106 -6.70 13.71 -6.72
C GLU A 106 -5.74 14.55 -5.86
N LYS A 107 -5.39 15.76 -6.29
CA LYS A 107 -4.64 16.73 -5.51
C LYS A 107 -5.46 17.97 -5.25
N ILE A 108 -5.31 18.54 -4.06
CA ILE A 108 -6.02 19.75 -3.68
C ILE A 108 -5.08 20.95 -3.83
N TYR A 109 -5.58 21.97 -4.51
CA TYR A 109 -4.89 23.23 -4.75
C TYR A 109 -5.69 24.37 -4.17
N GLN A 110 -4.98 25.35 -3.60
CA GLN A 110 -5.53 26.62 -3.14
C GLN A 110 -5.33 27.64 -4.25
N LEU A 111 -6.44 28.20 -4.76
CA LEU A 111 -6.43 29.25 -5.77
C LEU A 111 -6.03 30.61 -5.17
N ASP A 112 -5.44 31.45 -5.99
CA ASP A 112 -5.24 32.87 -5.64
C ASP A 112 -6.60 33.58 -5.53
N ALA A 113 -6.68 34.62 -4.68
CA ALA A 113 -7.94 35.22 -4.26
C ALA A 113 -8.85 35.71 -5.41
N ASN A 114 -8.27 36.14 -6.54
CA ASN A 114 -8.98 36.71 -7.69
C ASN A 114 -9.30 35.67 -8.79
N GLU A 115 -8.84 34.44 -8.64
CA GLU A 115 -8.98 33.42 -9.67
C GLU A 115 -10.29 32.63 -9.51
N GLN A 116 -10.85 32.21 -10.67
CA GLN A 116 -12.09 31.45 -10.75
C GLN A 116 -11.89 30.06 -11.37
N ALA A 117 -10.68 29.76 -11.84
CA ALA A 117 -10.32 28.45 -12.39
C ALA A 117 -8.82 28.23 -12.27
N VAL A 118 -8.39 26.99 -12.26
CA VAL A 118 -6.97 26.63 -12.30
C VAL A 118 -6.45 26.82 -13.72
N ALA A 119 -5.36 27.54 -13.88
CA ALA A 119 -4.59 27.59 -15.12
C ALA A 119 -3.38 26.67 -15.01
N PHE A 120 -3.12 25.93 -16.08
CA PHE A 120 -2.01 24.95 -16.14
C PHE A 120 -0.99 25.41 -17.21
N ASP A 121 0.28 25.12 -16.96
CA ASP A 121 1.33 25.23 -17.97
C ASP A 121 1.32 24.04 -18.95
N ASP A 122 2.21 24.05 -19.94
CA ASP A 122 2.36 22.97 -20.92
C ASP A 122 2.76 21.61 -20.29
N GLU A 123 3.30 21.64 -19.07
CA GLU A 123 3.67 20.47 -18.27
C GLU A 123 2.57 20.04 -17.28
N HIS A 124 1.38 20.62 -17.36
CA HIS A 124 0.23 20.40 -16.47
C HIS A 124 0.49 20.74 -15.00
N HIS A 125 1.35 21.71 -14.72
CA HIS A 125 1.50 22.30 -13.38
C HIS A 125 0.60 23.53 -13.22
N PRO A 126 -0.09 23.68 -12.07
CA PRO A 126 -0.91 24.86 -11.83
C PRO A 126 -0.04 26.11 -11.68
N ILE A 127 -0.38 27.15 -12.45
CA ILE A 127 0.37 28.43 -12.48
C ILE A 127 -0.20 29.42 -11.45
N ASN A 128 -1.52 29.41 -11.23
CA ASN A 128 -2.26 30.37 -10.40
C ASN A 128 -2.81 29.74 -9.12
N ALA A 129 -2.22 28.65 -8.67
CA ALA A 129 -2.64 27.94 -7.47
C ALA A 129 -1.45 27.38 -6.72
N SER A 130 -1.48 27.48 -5.41
CA SER A 130 -0.50 26.89 -4.50
C SER A 130 -0.98 25.53 -4.00
N LYS A 131 -0.04 24.63 -3.65
CA LYS A 131 -0.37 23.35 -3.05
C LYS A 131 -0.17 23.44 -1.53
N PRO A 132 -1.25 23.47 -0.73
CA PRO A 132 -1.15 23.45 0.72
C PRO A 132 -0.59 22.10 1.21
N ALA A 133 -0.09 22.05 2.44
CA ALA A 133 0.29 20.80 3.06
C ALA A 133 -1.00 20.01 3.38
N ASP A 134 -1.12 18.83 2.79
CA ASP A 134 -2.31 17.98 2.84
C ASP A 134 -2.13 16.88 3.89
N PHE A 135 -2.95 16.93 4.94
CA PHE A 135 -3.06 15.94 6.01
C PHE A 135 -4.40 15.19 5.97
N SER A 136 -5.09 15.23 4.85
CA SER A 136 -6.41 14.63 4.67
C SER A 136 -6.39 13.12 4.92
N ILE A 137 -7.52 12.61 5.34
CA ILE A 137 -7.74 11.16 5.40
C ILE A 137 -8.12 10.69 4.00
N THR A 138 -7.15 10.09 3.32
CA THR A 138 -7.36 9.51 2.00
C THR A 138 -7.88 8.07 2.09
N LYS A 139 -8.26 7.52 0.95
CA LYS A 139 -8.67 6.11 0.80
C LYS A 139 -7.64 5.14 1.41
N ASN A 140 -6.34 5.36 1.13
CA ASN A 140 -5.29 4.50 1.64
C ASN A 140 -5.12 4.63 3.17
N VAL A 141 -5.23 5.83 3.72
CA VAL A 141 -5.17 6.06 5.18
C VAL A 141 -6.34 5.37 5.88
N LEU A 142 -7.56 5.48 5.34
CA LEU A 142 -8.74 4.80 5.88
C LEU A 142 -8.52 3.27 5.89
N MET A 143 -8.06 2.70 4.77
CA MET A 143 -7.81 1.26 4.67
C MET A 143 -6.68 0.78 5.57
N MET A 144 -5.66 1.59 5.77
CA MET A 144 -4.62 1.33 6.75
C MET A 144 -5.20 1.24 8.17
N TRP A 145 -6.12 2.14 8.55
CA TRP A 145 -6.79 2.07 9.86
C TRP A 145 -7.69 0.84 9.99
N VAL A 146 -8.42 0.48 8.93
CA VAL A 146 -9.22 -0.75 8.88
C VAL A 146 -8.32 -1.97 9.07
N SER A 147 -7.18 -2.01 8.39
CA SER A 147 -6.18 -3.09 8.53
C SER A 147 -5.67 -3.21 9.96
N VAL A 148 -5.33 -2.09 10.59
CA VAL A 148 -4.89 -2.06 12.00
C VAL A 148 -6.00 -2.57 12.92
N ALA A 149 -7.23 -2.12 12.74
CA ALA A 149 -8.37 -2.56 13.54
C ALA A 149 -8.61 -4.08 13.41
N VAL A 150 -8.58 -4.60 12.17
CA VAL A 150 -8.72 -6.05 11.91
C VAL A 150 -7.59 -6.83 12.57
N LEU A 151 -6.33 -6.39 12.43
CA LEU A 151 -5.20 -7.05 13.07
C LEU A 151 -5.32 -7.06 14.58
N LEU A 152 -5.69 -5.93 15.20
CA LEU A 152 -5.90 -5.86 16.65
C LEU A 152 -7.00 -6.84 17.09
N LEU A 153 -8.13 -6.89 16.38
CA LEU A 153 -9.22 -7.83 16.69
C LEU A 153 -8.75 -9.29 16.58
N VAL A 154 -8.04 -9.64 15.50
CA VAL A 154 -7.53 -10.99 15.26
C VAL A 154 -6.52 -11.39 16.34
N PHE A 155 -5.51 -10.55 16.61
CA PHE A 155 -4.46 -10.87 17.59
C PHE A 155 -4.98 -10.88 19.03
N ILE A 156 -5.86 -9.95 19.41
CA ILE A 156 -6.48 -9.92 20.73
C ILE A 156 -7.38 -11.16 20.92
N SER A 157 -8.17 -11.51 19.90
CA SER A 157 -8.99 -12.72 19.92
C SER A 157 -8.14 -13.98 20.09
N THR A 158 -7.07 -14.10 19.30
CA THR A 158 -6.11 -15.20 19.39
C THR A 158 -5.47 -15.27 20.77
N ALA A 159 -4.97 -14.16 21.29
CA ALA A 159 -4.34 -14.10 22.62
C ALA A 159 -5.31 -14.50 23.76
N ARG A 160 -6.60 -14.12 23.66
CA ARG A 160 -7.63 -14.52 24.64
C ARG A 160 -7.84 -16.04 24.65
N VAL A 161 -7.82 -16.71 23.49
CA VAL A 161 -7.95 -18.17 23.41
C VAL A 161 -6.80 -18.85 24.15
N TYR A 162 -5.57 -18.44 23.92
CA TYR A 162 -4.40 -19.00 24.62
C TYR A 162 -4.40 -18.71 26.13
N LYS A 163 -4.83 -17.52 26.55
CA LYS A 163 -4.91 -17.17 27.98
C LYS A 163 -5.97 -18.00 28.72
N LYS A 164 -7.07 -18.39 28.04
CA LYS A 164 -8.19 -19.11 28.66
C LYS A 164 -7.95 -20.62 28.74
N SER A 165 -7.13 -21.20 27.87
CA SER A 165 -6.98 -22.65 27.76
C SER A 165 -5.57 -23.03 27.26
N SER A 166 -4.64 -23.27 28.21
CA SER A 166 -3.26 -23.65 27.87
C SER A 166 -3.11 -25.09 27.32
N ASN A 167 -4.14 -25.94 27.46
CA ASN A 167 -4.06 -27.36 27.10
C ASN A 167 -5.01 -27.80 25.99
N LYS A 168 -5.73 -26.89 25.30
CA LYS A 168 -6.61 -27.25 24.19
C LYS A 168 -6.00 -26.81 22.87
N ILE A 169 -6.17 -27.67 21.85
CA ILE A 169 -5.83 -27.33 20.48
C ILE A 169 -6.66 -26.10 20.08
N PRO A 170 -6.02 -25.00 19.66
CA PRO A 170 -6.74 -23.81 19.24
C PRO A 170 -7.58 -24.10 17.99
N THR A 171 -8.82 -23.61 17.99
CA THR A 171 -9.77 -23.76 16.88
C THR A 171 -10.18 -22.39 16.35
N GLY A 172 -10.76 -22.36 15.13
CA GLY A 172 -11.20 -21.12 14.52
C GLY A 172 -10.04 -20.21 14.11
N ILE A 173 -10.17 -18.91 14.37
CA ILE A 173 -9.17 -17.88 14.01
C ILE A 173 -7.82 -18.17 14.68
N ALA A 174 -7.80 -18.57 15.93
CA ALA A 174 -6.56 -18.90 16.64
C ALA A 174 -5.82 -20.09 16.01
N GLY A 175 -6.56 -21.13 15.58
CA GLY A 175 -5.97 -22.27 14.86
C GLY A 175 -5.44 -21.94 13.48
N PHE A 176 -6.01 -20.93 12.80
CA PHE A 176 -5.47 -20.41 11.55
C PHE A 176 -4.21 -19.55 11.76
N MET A 177 -4.19 -18.74 12.81
CA MET A 177 -3.08 -17.83 13.10
C MET A 177 -1.84 -18.54 13.65
N GLU A 178 -2.03 -19.65 14.36
CA GLU A 178 -0.93 -20.38 15.01
C GLU A 178 0.17 -20.81 14.03
N PRO A 179 -0.11 -21.55 12.93
CA PRO A 179 0.93 -21.96 11.99
C PRO A 179 1.65 -20.77 11.36
N LEU A 180 0.98 -19.65 11.12
CA LEU A 180 1.59 -18.44 10.57
C LEU A 180 2.52 -17.75 11.59
N ILE A 181 2.11 -17.67 12.85
CA ILE A 181 2.94 -17.10 13.93
C ILE A 181 4.17 -18.00 14.16
N VAL A 182 3.97 -19.32 14.17
CA VAL A 182 5.07 -20.31 14.32
C VAL A 182 6.01 -20.20 13.12
N PHE A 183 5.51 -20.07 11.91
CA PHE A 183 6.31 -19.87 10.71
C PHE A 183 7.20 -18.62 10.83
N VAL A 184 6.64 -17.47 11.19
CA VAL A 184 7.43 -16.23 11.36
C VAL A 184 8.47 -16.40 12.48
N ARG A 185 8.15 -17.13 13.54
CA ARG A 185 9.06 -17.39 14.65
C ARG A 185 10.22 -18.30 14.24
N ASP A 186 9.89 -19.47 13.64
CA ASP A 186 10.86 -20.55 13.47
C ASP A 186 11.63 -20.44 12.14
N GLU A 187 11.01 -19.91 11.08
CA GLU A 187 11.65 -19.78 9.77
C GLU A 187 12.27 -18.38 9.53
N ILE A 188 11.85 -17.35 10.31
CA ILE A 188 12.37 -16.00 10.12
C ILE A 188 13.12 -15.50 11.35
N ALA A 189 12.41 -15.38 12.48
CA ALA A 189 12.98 -14.68 13.63
C ALA A 189 14.18 -15.40 14.26
N LYS A 190 14.06 -16.71 14.51
CA LYS A 190 15.15 -17.49 15.11
C LYS A 190 16.37 -17.62 14.20
N PRO A 191 16.24 -18.01 12.92
CA PRO A 191 17.42 -18.17 12.05
C PRO A 191 18.16 -16.85 11.80
N MET A 192 17.43 -15.71 11.72
CA MET A 192 18.03 -14.42 11.38
C MET A 192 18.57 -13.64 12.57
N ILE A 193 17.93 -13.76 13.76
CA ILE A 193 18.27 -12.94 14.95
C ILE A 193 18.97 -13.80 16.03
N GLY A 194 18.72 -15.11 16.03
CA GLY A 194 19.22 -16.05 17.02
C GLY A 194 18.25 -16.30 18.18
N ASP A 195 18.38 -17.49 18.80
CA ASP A 195 17.46 -18.02 19.80
C ASP A 195 17.34 -17.17 21.09
N HIS A 196 18.36 -16.41 21.43
CA HIS A 196 18.38 -15.60 22.65
C HIS A 196 17.70 -14.25 22.50
N LYS A 197 17.74 -13.65 21.29
CA LYS A 197 17.31 -12.25 21.06
C LYS A 197 16.01 -12.12 20.28
N TYR A 198 15.58 -13.16 19.54
CA TYR A 198 14.39 -13.06 18.67
C TYR A 198 13.11 -12.63 19.39
N LYS A 199 12.93 -13.04 20.66
CA LYS A 199 11.72 -12.74 21.44
C LYS A 199 11.44 -11.25 21.56
N LYS A 200 12.49 -10.43 21.65
CA LYS A 200 12.38 -8.96 21.74
C LYS A 200 11.81 -8.35 20.47
N TYR A 201 12.18 -8.91 19.30
CA TYR A 201 11.82 -8.37 17.99
C TYR A 201 10.59 -9.06 17.37
N MET A 202 10.17 -10.18 17.95
CA MET A 202 9.01 -10.95 17.45
C MET A 202 7.74 -10.11 17.28
N PRO A 203 7.34 -9.22 18.23
CA PRO A 203 6.16 -8.38 18.03
C PRO A 203 6.28 -7.49 16.81
N TYR A 204 7.45 -6.89 16.57
CA TYR A 204 7.71 -6.06 15.41
C TYR A 204 7.62 -6.86 14.10
N LEU A 205 8.27 -8.02 14.03
CA LEU A 205 8.27 -8.89 12.85
C LEU A 205 6.86 -9.40 12.52
N LEU A 206 6.07 -9.79 13.51
CA LEU A 206 4.68 -10.18 13.31
C LEU A 206 3.86 -8.99 12.79
N THR A 207 4.05 -7.80 13.37
CA THR A 207 3.32 -6.61 12.95
C THR A 207 3.60 -6.29 11.48
N ILE A 208 4.86 -6.21 11.05
CA ILE A 208 5.17 -5.89 9.66
C ILE A 208 4.70 -6.97 8.69
N PHE A 209 4.86 -8.26 9.06
CA PHE A 209 4.43 -9.37 8.21
C PHE A 209 2.93 -9.32 7.94
N PHE A 210 2.12 -9.30 8.99
CA PHE A 210 0.66 -9.33 8.84
C PHE A 210 0.11 -8.00 8.32
N PHE A 211 0.72 -6.88 8.67
CA PHE A 211 0.30 -5.57 8.20
C PHE A 211 0.51 -5.40 6.70
N ILE A 212 1.69 -5.77 6.18
CA ILE A 212 1.96 -5.76 4.74
C ILE A 212 1.05 -6.75 4.02
N TRP A 213 0.96 -7.98 4.51
CA TRP A 213 0.16 -9.02 3.86
C TRP A 213 -1.33 -8.65 3.79
N LEU A 214 -1.89 -8.17 4.89
CA LEU A 214 -3.31 -7.78 4.96
C LEU A 214 -3.62 -6.59 4.05
N ASN A 215 -2.78 -5.52 4.08
CA ASN A 215 -2.97 -4.37 3.20
C ASN A 215 -2.87 -4.76 1.71
N ASN A 216 -1.94 -5.63 1.36
CA ASN A 216 -1.80 -6.11 -0.01
C ASN A 216 -3.01 -6.96 -0.44
N ILE A 217 -3.53 -7.83 0.45
CA ILE A 217 -4.76 -8.60 0.16
C ILE A 217 -5.95 -7.66 -0.02
N PHE A 218 -6.11 -6.65 0.83
CA PHE A 218 -7.19 -5.66 0.69
C PHE A 218 -7.11 -4.91 -0.64
N GLY A 219 -5.89 -4.58 -1.10
CA GLY A 219 -5.68 -3.98 -2.42
C GLY A 219 -6.16 -4.85 -3.58
N LEU A 220 -6.15 -6.18 -3.44
CA LEU A 220 -6.60 -7.11 -4.47
C LEU A 220 -8.11 -7.35 -4.47
N ILE A 221 -8.84 -6.94 -3.43
CA ILE A 221 -10.28 -7.15 -3.32
C ILE A 221 -11.02 -6.00 -4.03
N PRO A 222 -11.71 -6.23 -5.15
CA PRO A 222 -12.36 -5.16 -5.92
C PRO A 222 -13.41 -4.39 -5.12
N ILE A 223 -14.13 -5.05 -4.20
CA ILE A 223 -15.16 -4.45 -3.35
C ILE A 223 -14.60 -3.33 -2.45
N VAL A 224 -13.32 -3.39 -2.11
CA VAL A 224 -12.62 -2.39 -1.29
C VAL A 224 -12.05 -1.27 -2.17
N ASN A 225 -12.52 -1.16 -3.40
CA ASN A 225 -12.11 -0.19 -4.41
C ASN A 225 -10.59 -0.12 -4.63
N GLY A 226 -9.93 -1.30 -4.58
CA GLY A 226 -8.51 -1.41 -4.90
C GLY A 226 -7.61 -0.45 -4.13
N ALA A 227 -7.87 -0.24 -2.83
CA ALA A 227 -7.01 0.62 -2.01
C ALA A 227 -5.58 0.05 -2.01
N ASN A 228 -4.76 0.57 -2.91
CA ASN A 228 -3.39 0.13 -3.13
C ASN A 228 -2.44 0.81 -2.14
N VAL A 229 -2.58 0.46 -0.85
CA VAL A 229 -1.78 1.07 0.23
C VAL A 229 -0.27 0.87 -0.01
N SER A 230 0.14 -0.32 -0.42
CA SER A 230 1.56 -0.61 -0.72
C SER A 230 2.05 -0.04 -2.05
N GLY A 231 1.14 0.37 -2.94
CA GLY A 231 1.45 1.16 -4.14
C GLY A 231 1.63 2.65 -3.86
N ASN A 232 1.50 3.08 -2.60
CA ASN A 232 1.87 4.43 -2.19
C ASN A 232 3.33 4.44 -1.67
N ILE A 233 4.19 5.19 -2.36
CA ILE A 233 5.62 5.25 -2.03
C ILE A 233 5.88 5.82 -0.63
N ALA A 234 5.05 6.74 -0.14
CA ALA A 234 5.18 7.30 1.21
C ALA A 234 4.92 6.24 2.29
N PHE A 235 3.96 5.34 2.06
CA PHE A 235 3.68 4.22 2.95
C PHE A 235 4.85 3.24 3.01
N THR A 236 5.34 2.80 1.85
CA THR A 236 6.45 1.83 1.79
C THR A 236 7.76 2.43 2.30
N LEU A 237 7.99 3.73 2.07
CA LEU A 237 9.10 4.47 2.66
C LEU A 237 9.00 4.50 4.20
N THR A 238 7.81 4.77 4.73
CA THR A 238 7.58 4.80 6.19
C THR A 238 7.91 3.45 6.82
N LEU A 239 7.45 2.34 6.25
CA LEU A 239 7.80 0.99 6.73
C LEU A 239 9.31 0.72 6.68
N ALA A 240 9.96 1.12 5.59
CA ALA A 240 11.41 0.95 5.42
C ALA A 240 12.19 1.82 6.43
N VAL A 241 11.75 3.04 6.69
CA VAL A 241 12.33 3.93 7.72
C VAL A 241 12.14 3.34 9.12
N PHE A 242 10.97 2.78 9.44
CA PHE A 242 10.80 2.07 10.72
C PHE A 242 11.77 0.90 10.87
N THR A 243 11.95 0.08 9.82
CA THR A 243 12.94 -1.01 9.83
C THR A 243 14.35 -0.46 10.05
N PHE A 244 14.70 0.63 9.37
CA PHE A 244 15.99 1.30 9.53
C PHE A 244 16.20 1.81 10.96
N LEU A 245 15.20 2.46 11.54
CA LEU A 245 15.27 2.96 12.92
C LEU A 245 15.43 1.80 13.93
N VAL A 246 14.59 0.75 13.80
CA VAL A 246 14.71 -0.43 14.68
C VAL A 246 16.08 -1.07 14.56
N THR A 247 16.62 -1.22 13.36
CA THR A 247 17.95 -1.79 13.12
C THR A 247 19.05 -0.90 13.74
N THR A 248 18.99 0.40 13.47
CA THR A 248 20.00 1.37 13.90
C THR A 248 20.04 1.49 15.44
N PHE A 249 18.88 1.60 16.08
CA PHE A 249 18.79 1.68 17.54
C PHE A 249 19.05 0.32 18.25
N SER A 250 18.97 -0.79 17.53
CA SER A 250 19.34 -2.10 18.04
C SER A 250 20.82 -2.40 17.88
N GLY A 251 21.53 -1.57 17.10
CA GLY A 251 22.95 -1.75 16.82
C GLY A 251 23.83 -1.74 18.05
N ASN A 252 24.59 -2.82 18.25
CA ASN A 252 25.57 -2.93 19.33
C ASN A 252 26.90 -2.23 18.97
N LYS A 253 27.84 -2.19 19.91
CA LYS A 253 29.16 -1.58 19.67
C LYS A 253 29.91 -2.21 18.51
N ASN A 254 29.74 -3.52 18.29
CA ASN A 254 30.43 -4.25 17.21
C ASN A 254 29.86 -3.85 15.84
N TYR A 255 28.54 -3.69 15.74
CA TYR A 255 27.86 -3.18 14.54
C TYR A 255 28.39 -1.81 14.12
N TRP A 256 28.46 -0.85 15.04
CA TRP A 256 28.97 0.48 14.77
C TRP A 256 30.48 0.48 14.48
N LYS A 257 31.25 -0.38 15.18
CA LYS A 257 32.65 -0.56 14.90
C LYS A 257 32.89 -1.16 13.51
N HIS A 258 32.01 -2.07 13.06
CA HIS A 258 32.10 -2.64 11.71
C HIS A 258 31.87 -1.56 10.64
N ILE A 259 30.87 -0.70 10.81
CA ILE A 259 30.56 0.39 9.87
C ILE A 259 31.66 1.44 9.80
N PHE A 260 32.12 1.94 10.94
CA PHE A 260 33.07 3.04 10.96
C PHE A 260 34.53 2.60 10.97
N TRP A 261 34.83 1.42 11.49
CA TRP A 261 36.19 0.94 11.65
C TRP A 261 36.28 -0.58 11.59
N MET A 262 36.11 -1.14 10.41
CA MET A 262 36.06 -2.58 10.18
C MET A 262 37.28 -3.28 10.78
N PRO A 263 37.13 -4.25 11.72
CA PRO A 263 38.22 -4.97 12.29
C PRO A 263 38.92 -5.90 11.27
N GLY A 264 40.21 -6.14 11.42
CA GLY A 264 40.97 -7.08 10.56
C GLY A 264 41.39 -6.52 9.18
N VAL A 265 41.06 -5.28 8.85
CA VAL A 265 41.39 -4.68 7.55
C VAL A 265 42.52 -3.65 7.71
N PRO A 266 43.49 -3.54 6.77
CA PRO A 266 44.52 -2.49 6.77
C PRO A 266 43.94 -1.07 6.72
N VAL A 267 44.60 -0.09 7.38
CA VAL A 267 44.12 1.28 7.53
C VAL A 267 43.76 1.96 6.21
N PRO A 268 44.55 1.91 5.13
CA PRO A 268 44.18 2.54 3.88
C PRO A 268 42.87 2.00 3.31
N MET A 269 42.62 0.69 3.44
CA MET A 269 41.42 0.05 2.92
C MET A 269 40.17 0.41 3.75
N LYS A 270 40.33 0.64 5.07
CA LYS A 270 39.22 1.11 5.93
C LYS A 270 38.65 2.45 5.47
N ILE A 271 39.52 3.37 5.03
CA ILE A 271 39.11 4.70 4.56
C ILE A 271 38.19 4.59 3.31
N PHE A 272 38.44 3.61 2.44
CA PHE A 272 37.61 3.36 1.26
C PHE A 272 36.32 2.58 1.60
N LEU A 273 36.39 1.63 2.55
CA LEU A 273 35.23 0.80 2.92
C LEU A 273 34.22 1.54 3.76
N MET A 274 34.64 2.48 4.63
CA MET A 274 33.74 3.22 5.51
C MET A 274 32.63 3.98 4.74
N PRO A 275 32.89 4.76 3.68
CA PRO A 275 31.82 5.37 2.89
C PRO A 275 30.87 4.35 2.25
N ILE A 276 31.39 3.22 1.79
CA ILE A 276 30.60 2.15 1.18
C ILE A 276 29.65 1.54 2.20
N GLU A 277 30.13 1.24 3.42
CA GLU A 277 29.29 0.71 4.50
C GLU A 277 28.21 1.71 4.94
N ILE A 278 28.56 3.01 5.04
CA ILE A 278 27.59 4.06 5.36
C ILE A 278 26.51 4.15 4.26
N VAL A 279 26.89 4.18 2.99
CA VAL A 279 25.95 4.16 1.88
C VAL A 279 25.10 2.88 1.91
N GLY A 280 25.71 1.73 2.15
CA GLY A 280 25.03 0.44 2.28
C GLY A 280 23.94 0.43 3.35
N MET A 281 24.18 1.12 4.48
CA MET A 281 23.19 1.26 5.55
C MET A 281 21.90 1.97 5.09
N PHE A 282 21.99 2.95 4.18
CA PHE A 282 20.83 3.64 3.61
C PHE A 282 20.22 2.89 2.41
N VAL A 283 21.04 2.22 1.61
CA VAL A 283 20.57 1.46 0.44
C VAL A 283 19.66 0.29 0.87
N LYS A 284 19.93 -0.35 2.01
CA LYS A 284 19.12 -1.47 2.51
C LYS A 284 17.62 -1.11 2.67
N PRO A 285 17.23 -0.09 3.43
CA PRO A 285 15.82 0.31 3.54
C PRO A 285 15.23 0.82 2.22
N ILE A 286 16.01 1.53 1.40
CA ILE A 286 15.56 1.98 0.08
C ILE A 286 15.22 0.78 -0.81
N SER A 287 16.04 -0.27 -0.79
CA SER A 287 15.76 -1.51 -1.52
C SER A 287 14.48 -2.20 -1.05
N LEU A 288 14.19 -2.21 0.26
CA LEU A 288 12.93 -2.73 0.81
C LEU A 288 11.73 -1.93 0.30
N MET A 289 11.83 -0.60 0.36
CA MET A 289 10.81 0.32 -0.11
C MET A 289 10.48 0.09 -1.59
N ILE A 290 11.50 0.15 -2.46
CA ILE A 290 11.32 0.02 -3.91
C ILE A 290 10.74 -1.34 -4.26
N ARG A 291 11.20 -2.42 -3.64
CA ARG A 291 10.73 -3.77 -3.91
C ARG A 291 9.25 -3.92 -3.60
N LEU A 292 8.80 -3.46 -2.42
CA LEU A 292 7.41 -3.55 -2.03
C LEU A 292 6.52 -2.68 -2.94
N PHE A 293 6.92 -1.42 -3.15
CA PHE A 293 6.21 -0.48 -4.00
C PHE A 293 6.09 -0.98 -5.45
N ALA A 294 7.24 -1.32 -6.08
CA ALA A 294 7.27 -1.65 -7.51
C ALA A 294 6.48 -2.92 -7.83
N ASN A 295 6.60 -3.97 -7.01
CA ASN A 295 5.92 -5.22 -7.29
C ASN A 295 4.40 -5.08 -7.21
N ILE A 296 3.88 -4.41 -6.19
CA ILE A 296 2.43 -4.22 -6.03
C ILE A 296 1.89 -3.26 -7.09
N THR A 297 2.58 -2.14 -7.35
CA THR A 297 2.14 -1.18 -8.38
C THR A 297 2.18 -1.81 -9.78
N ALA A 298 3.22 -2.57 -10.11
CA ALA A 298 3.32 -3.25 -11.40
C ALA A 298 2.21 -4.27 -11.60
N GLY A 299 1.87 -5.07 -10.57
CA GLY A 299 0.77 -6.04 -10.63
C GLY A 299 -0.57 -5.37 -10.96
N HIS A 300 -0.92 -4.31 -10.23
CA HIS A 300 -2.15 -3.54 -10.49
C HIS A 300 -2.17 -2.93 -11.90
N ILE A 301 -1.07 -2.31 -12.35
CA ILE A 301 -0.99 -1.72 -13.69
C ILE A 301 -1.18 -2.78 -14.78
N ILE A 302 -0.59 -3.97 -14.63
CA ILE A 302 -0.71 -5.06 -15.61
C ILE A 302 -2.17 -5.53 -15.71
N ILE A 303 -2.86 -5.74 -14.58
CA ILE A 303 -4.27 -6.15 -14.59
C ILE A 303 -5.14 -5.09 -15.27
N LEU A 304 -4.98 -3.81 -14.91
CA LEU A 304 -5.73 -2.71 -15.51
C LEU A 304 -5.42 -2.56 -17.00
N ALA A 305 -4.16 -2.71 -17.40
CA ALA A 305 -3.76 -2.65 -18.81
C ALA A 305 -4.38 -3.79 -19.62
N LEU A 306 -4.43 -5.03 -19.09
CA LEU A 306 -5.10 -6.14 -19.75
C LEU A 306 -6.60 -5.90 -19.90
N MET A 307 -7.25 -5.33 -18.88
CA MET A 307 -8.68 -5.02 -18.95
C MET A 307 -8.96 -3.87 -19.94
N SER A 308 -8.07 -2.88 -20.04
CA SER A 308 -8.22 -1.75 -20.97
C SER A 308 -8.11 -2.16 -22.46
N LEU A 309 -7.49 -3.31 -22.77
CA LEU A 309 -7.44 -3.83 -24.15
C LEU A 309 -8.85 -4.06 -24.75
N ILE A 310 -9.83 -4.41 -23.92
CA ILE A 310 -11.23 -4.62 -24.37
C ILE A 310 -11.78 -3.31 -24.97
N PHE A 311 -11.48 -2.18 -24.33
CA PHE A 311 -11.93 -0.85 -24.77
C PHE A 311 -11.11 -0.31 -25.94
N ILE A 312 -9.77 -0.55 -25.93
CA ILE A 312 -8.88 -0.11 -27.02
C ILE A 312 -9.22 -0.79 -28.36
N PHE A 313 -9.54 -2.09 -28.32
CA PHE A 313 -9.86 -2.85 -29.55
C PHE A 313 -11.34 -2.76 -29.93
N GLU A 314 -12.21 -2.20 -29.10
CA GLU A 314 -13.65 -2.07 -29.31
C GLU A 314 -14.33 -3.37 -29.78
N THR A 315 -13.72 -4.50 -29.48
CA THR A 315 -14.13 -5.82 -29.98
C THR A 315 -14.36 -6.78 -28.82
N ILE A 316 -15.60 -7.23 -28.68
CA ILE A 316 -16.00 -8.20 -27.65
C ILE A 316 -15.22 -9.53 -27.74
N ALA A 317 -14.66 -9.83 -28.93
CA ALA A 317 -13.85 -11.04 -29.14
C ALA A 317 -12.55 -11.06 -28.33
N VAL A 318 -12.03 -9.89 -27.92
CA VAL A 318 -10.84 -9.76 -27.07
C VAL A 318 -11.16 -10.01 -25.59
N ALA A 319 -12.40 -9.77 -25.17
CA ALA A 319 -12.79 -9.85 -23.76
C ALA A 319 -12.49 -11.22 -23.10
N PRO A 320 -12.80 -12.38 -23.68
CA PRO A 320 -12.49 -13.67 -23.04
C PRO A 320 -11.00 -13.86 -22.77
N VAL A 321 -10.14 -13.39 -23.68
CA VAL A 321 -8.69 -13.50 -23.56
C VAL A 321 -8.19 -12.55 -22.48
N SER A 322 -8.57 -11.27 -22.52
CA SER A 322 -8.18 -10.26 -21.53
C SER A 322 -8.62 -10.66 -20.12
N VAL A 323 -9.86 -11.12 -19.95
CA VAL A 323 -10.37 -11.56 -18.65
C VAL A 323 -9.63 -12.81 -18.15
N ALA A 324 -9.38 -13.80 -19.02
CA ALA A 324 -8.64 -14.99 -18.62
C ALA A 324 -7.21 -14.67 -18.16
N PHE A 325 -6.50 -13.81 -18.89
CA PHE A 325 -5.16 -13.37 -18.51
C PHE A 325 -5.19 -12.50 -17.23
N SER A 326 -6.15 -11.60 -17.07
CA SER A 326 -6.29 -10.79 -15.86
C SER A 326 -6.56 -11.65 -14.62
N LEU A 327 -7.40 -12.69 -14.72
CA LEU A 327 -7.63 -13.65 -13.65
C LEU A 327 -6.35 -14.45 -13.33
N PHE A 328 -5.60 -14.87 -14.35
CA PHE A 328 -4.35 -15.59 -14.15
C PHE A 328 -3.30 -14.71 -13.45
N ILE A 329 -3.12 -13.46 -13.88
CA ILE A 329 -2.25 -12.49 -13.22
C ILE A 329 -2.73 -12.21 -11.78
N GLY A 330 -4.02 -12.03 -11.55
CA GLY A 330 -4.58 -11.85 -10.21
C GLY A 330 -4.28 -13.00 -9.25
N LEU A 331 -4.32 -14.26 -9.74
CA LEU A 331 -3.89 -15.41 -8.93
C LEU A 331 -2.40 -15.37 -8.59
N ILE A 332 -1.56 -14.98 -9.55
CA ILE A 332 -0.12 -14.77 -9.29
C ILE A 332 0.06 -13.66 -8.26
N GLU A 333 -0.67 -12.57 -8.36
CA GLU A 333 -0.55 -11.41 -7.48
C GLU A 333 -0.90 -11.77 -6.02
N ILE A 334 -1.89 -12.64 -5.78
CA ILE A 334 -2.17 -13.17 -4.43
C ILE A 334 -0.94 -13.87 -3.84
N VAL A 335 -0.22 -14.66 -4.62
CA VAL A 335 1.01 -15.32 -4.17
C VAL A 335 2.12 -14.29 -3.94
N VAL A 336 2.26 -13.34 -4.86
CA VAL A 336 3.25 -12.25 -4.75
C VAL A 336 3.04 -11.42 -3.50
N THR A 337 1.81 -11.11 -3.10
CA THR A 337 1.53 -10.35 -1.86
C THR A 337 2.06 -11.07 -0.62
N ALA A 338 1.87 -12.38 -0.54
CA ALA A 338 2.41 -13.19 0.56
C ALA A 338 3.94 -13.23 0.55
N ILE A 339 4.54 -13.42 -0.63
CA ILE A 339 5.99 -13.43 -0.81
C ILE A 339 6.58 -12.06 -0.43
N GLN A 340 5.93 -10.95 -0.77
CA GLN A 340 6.42 -9.61 -0.40
C GLN A 340 6.43 -9.38 1.11
N ALA A 341 5.36 -9.78 1.82
CA ALA A 341 5.34 -9.73 3.27
C ALA A 341 6.45 -10.59 3.89
N TYR A 342 6.67 -11.78 3.35
CA TYR A 342 7.75 -12.68 3.76
C TYR A 342 9.12 -12.06 3.54
N ILE A 343 9.44 -11.61 2.32
CA ILE A 343 10.77 -11.06 1.98
C ILE A 343 11.06 -9.80 2.81
N PHE A 344 10.07 -8.90 2.96
CA PHE A 344 10.25 -7.70 3.77
C PHE A 344 10.58 -8.06 5.22
N THR A 345 9.88 -9.02 5.79
CA THR A 345 10.08 -9.47 7.17
C THR A 345 11.41 -10.19 7.36
N VAL A 346 11.81 -11.08 6.44
CA VAL A 346 13.11 -11.78 6.46
C VAL A 346 14.26 -10.79 6.40
N LEU A 347 14.22 -9.83 5.47
CA LEU A 347 15.29 -8.85 5.35
C LEU A 347 15.34 -7.90 6.55
N SER A 348 14.19 -7.52 7.11
CA SER A 348 14.15 -6.75 8.36
C SER A 348 14.76 -7.55 9.52
N ALA A 349 14.42 -8.83 9.66
CA ALA A 349 15.00 -9.70 10.67
C ALA A 349 16.51 -9.89 10.46
N LEU A 350 16.96 -10.06 9.23
CA LEU A 350 18.38 -10.17 8.88
C LEU A 350 19.15 -8.89 9.28
N TYR A 351 18.61 -7.71 8.96
CA TYR A 351 19.27 -6.45 9.32
C TYR A 351 19.34 -6.25 10.84
N ILE A 352 18.29 -6.62 11.57
CA ILE A 352 18.29 -6.62 13.04
C ILE A 352 19.29 -7.63 13.58
N GLY A 353 19.36 -8.84 13.01
CA GLY A 353 20.33 -9.87 13.38
C GLY A 353 21.76 -9.37 13.24
N MET A 354 22.12 -8.83 12.07
CA MET A 354 23.44 -8.23 11.82
C MET A 354 23.76 -7.09 12.80
N ALA A 355 22.76 -6.26 13.15
CA ALA A 355 22.93 -5.15 14.09
C ALA A 355 23.16 -5.62 15.54
N THR A 356 22.61 -6.78 15.89
CA THR A 356 22.65 -7.32 17.26
C THR A 356 23.66 -8.44 17.45
N GLU A 357 24.35 -8.85 16.40
CA GLU A 357 25.37 -9.92 16.45
C GLU A 357 26.49 -9.59 17.43
N GLU A 358 26.82 -10.55 18.29
CA GLU A 358 27.92 -10.43 19.22
C GLU A 358 29.23 -10.91 18.57
N ALA A 359 30.34 -10.27 18.89
CA ALA A 359 31.62 -10.73 18.40
C ALA A 359 31.89 -12.13 18.98
N HIS A 360 31.93 -13.15 18.12
CA HIS A 360 32.52 -14.43 18.50
C HIS A 360 34.03 -14.23 18.70
N HIS A 361 34.50 -14.30 19.94
CA HIS A 361 35.91 -14.39 20.33
C HIS A 361 36.38 -15.81 20.19
#